data_c629d598b30130fd015e2dae72d9958e
#
_entry.id   c629d598b30130fd015e2dae72d9958e
#
_cell.length_a   1.000
_cell.length_b   1.000
_cell.length_c   1.000
_cell.angle_alpha   90.00
_cell.angle_beta   90.00
_cell.angle_gamma   90.00
#
_symmetry.space_group_name_H-M   'P 1'
#
loop_
_entity.id
_entity.type
_entity.pdbx_description
1 polymer ?
#
loop_
_entity_poly.entity_id
_entity_poly.type
_entity_poly.pdbx_seq_one_letter_code
_entity_poly.pdbx_strand_id
1 'polypeptide(L)'
;IFYNYLKNIKYFCHYKFNKIQNDMKKLFVLFIAVVISVLSLTAQEETEPKKEGFQFTIIKENPATSVKDQYKSGTCWAFSTLSFLESELLRTGKGEYDLSEAFIVRNAYIEKAIRYVRFQGKTNFGAGGGFRDISYIIKKYGIVPESVYTGLNYGTDKHVHGELDAVLTAYLDEIIKNPNKELSTAWLNGYIGILDAYLGKVPEKFTYNGKEYTPITFAQFLGLNMDDYVEITSFNHHPFYEQFELEIPDNWLHEKVYNVPLNDMMEIIDYAINNGYTVAWGSDVSEKGFKWSKGIAVVPDETLPDLTGTEKERWEKLTEAEKQKQIYSLDAPVKEKVITQELRQIAFDNYSTTDDHGMHITGIAKDQNGNIYYKVKNSWNVMGPYDGYFFASKPFVEYKTTGIMVNVNSIPKDIRKKLGL
;
A
#
# COMPACT_ATOMS: atom_id res chain seq x y z
N ILE A 1 13.34 -21.41 -104.12
CA ILE A 1 12.87 -20.27 -103.28
C ILE A 1 12.03 -20.76 -102.13
N PHE A 2 11.17 -21.78 -102.27
CA PHE A 2 10.25 -22.26 -101.22
C PHE A 2 10.97 -22.98 -100.04
N TYR A 3 12.08 -23.66 -100.25
CA TYR A 3 12.84 -24.40 -99.25
C TYR A 3 13.57 -23.48 -98.30
N ASN A 4 14.08 -22.35 -98.68
CA ASN A 4 14.74 -21.34 -97.88
C ASN A 4 13.71 -20.55 -96.97
N TYR A 5 12.46 -20.43 -97.43
CA TYR A 5 11.43 -19.75 -96.66
C TYR A 5 10.96 -20.59 -95.46
N LEU A 6 10.81 -21.90 -95.61
CA LEU A 6 10.47 -22.82 -94.55
C LEU A 6 11.57 -22.96 -93.49
N LYS A 7 12.84 -22.86 -93.96
CA LYS A 7 13.98 -22.91 -93.00
C LYS A 7 14.04 -21.66 -92.08
N ASN A 8 13.72 -20.50 -92.64
CA ASN A 8 13.67 -19.26 -91.89
C ASN A 8 12.49 -19.19 -90.93
N ILE A 9 11.34 -19.77 -91.30
CA ILE A 9 10.16 -19.86 -90.33
C ILE A 9 10.48 -20.77 -89.17
N LYS A 10 11.14 -21.94 -89.42
CA LYS A 10 11.57 -22.84 -88.36
C LYS A 10 12.55 -22.18 -87.37
N TYR A 11 13.52 -21.41 -87.93
CA TYR A 11 14.47 -20.67 -87.10
C TYR A 11 13.80 -19.57 -86.25
N PHE A 12 12.85 -18.87 -86.86
CA PHE A 12 12.13 -17.79 -86.17
C PHE A 12 11.18 -18.33 -85.06
N CYS A 13 10.53 -19.44 -85.32
CA CYS A 13 9.71 -20.13 -84.38
C CYS A 13 10.53 -20.68 -83.16
N HIS A 14 11.71 -21.28 -83.54
CA HIS A 14 12.59 -21.82 -82.42
C HIS A 14 13.23 -20.70 -81.63
N TYR A 15 13.58 -19.57 -82.21
CA TYR A 15 14.08 -18.40 -81.47
C TYR A 15 13.02 -17.77 -80.57
N LYS A 16 11.82 -17.59 -81.07
CA LYS A 16 10.71 -17.09 -80.28
C LYS A 16 10.38 -18.03 -79.09
N PHE A 17 10.34 -19.33 -79.34
CA PHE A 17 10.03 -20.33 -78.27
C PHE A 17 11.13 -20.34 -77.19
N ASN A 18 12.39 -20.31 -77.54
CA ASN A 18 13.49 -20.26 -76.60
C ASN A 18 13.51 -18.92 -75.82
N LYS A 19 13.14 -17.80 -76.46
CA LYS A 19 13.02 -16.51 -75.81
C LYS A 19 11.88 -16.52 -74.77
N ILE A 20 10.69 -17.06 -75.08
CA ILE A 20 9.54 -17.21 -74.17
C ILE A 20 9.91 -18.12 -72.99
N GLN A 21 10.59 -19.25 -73.24
CA GLN A 21 11.05 -20.15 -72.23
C GLN A 21 12.06 -19.50 -71.24
N ASN A 22 12.98 -18.67 -71.75
CA ASN A 22 13.91 -17.94 -70.92
C ASN A 22 13.23 -16.81 -70.08
N ASP A 23 12.28 -16.12 -70.68
CA ASP A 23 11.52 -15.08 -69.99
C ASP A 23 10.59 -15.69 -68.89
N MET A 24 9.97 -16.86 -69.15
CA MET A 24 9.23 -17.61 -68.17
C MET A 24 10.12 -18.10 -67.05
N LYS A 25 11.33 -18.59 -67.29
CA LYS A 25 12.28 -18.96 -66.21
C LYS A 25 12.69 -17.76 -65.36
N LYS A 26 12.93 -16.60 -65.98
CA LYS A 26 13.22 -15.36 -65.25
C LYS A 26 12.02 -14.92 -64.35
N LEU A 27 10.82 -14.99 -64.92
CA LEU A 27 9.60 -14.67 -64.14
C LEU A 27 9.41 -15.62 -62.96
N PHE A 28 9.68 -16.93 -63.16
CA PHE A 28 9.57 -17.93 -62.09
C PHE A 28 10.60 -17.74 -61.00
N VAL A 29 11.85 -17.39 -61.33
CA VAL A 29 12.90 -17.04 -60.38
C VAL A 29 12.54 -15.76 -59.61
N LEU A 30 11.98 -14.75 -60.30
CA LEU A 30 11.50 -13.52 -59.64
C LEU A 30 10.34 -13.79 -58.67
N PHE A 31 9.43 -14.66 -59.10
CA PHE A 31 8.29 -15.06 -58.27
C PHE A 31 8.73 -15.82 -56.99
N ILE A 32 9.69 -16.75 -57.13
CA ILE A 32 10.29 -17.44 -55.98
C ILE A 32 11.02 -16.44 -55.06
N ALA A 33 11.77 -15.48 -55.60
CA ALA A 33 12.45 -14.46 -54.79
C ALA A 33 11.46 -13.57 -54.03
N VAL A 34 10.33 -13.19 -54.63
CA VAL A 34 9.26 -12.42 -53.98
C VAL A 34 8.56 -13.26 -52.89
N VAL A 35 8.29 -14.54 -53.16
CA VAL A 35 7.66 -15.44 -52.14
C VAL A 35 8.61 -15.66 -50.97
N ILE A 36 9.92 -15.82 -51.19
CA ILE A 36 10.92 -15.94 -50.12
C ILE A 36 11.02 -14.64 -49.32
N SER A 37 10.98 -13.47 -49.97
CA SER A 37 11.02 -12.19 -49.26
C SER A 37 9.74 -11.91 -48.47
N VAL A 38 8.56 -12.34 -48.94
CA VAL A 38 7.30 -12.24 -48.17
C VAL A 38 7.29 -13.21 -46.99
N LEU A 39 7.78 -14.44 -47.15
CA LEU A 39 7.92 -15.40 -46.05
C LEU A 39 8.95 -14.97 -44.99
N SER A 40 9.98 -14.22 -45.39
CA SER A 40 10.94 -13.64 -44.43
C SER A 40 10.37 -12.46 -43.64
N LEU A 41 9.40 -11.73 -44.18
CA LEU A 41 8.72 -10.64 -43.48
C LEU A 41 7.65 -11.13 -42.48
N THR A 42 7.15 -12.35 -42.63
CA THR A 42 6.16 -12.93 -41.71
C THR A 42 6.79 -13.73 -40.57
N ALA A 43 8.12 -13.91 -40.54
CA ALA A 43 8.85 -14.67 -39.52
C ALA A 43 9.60 -13.80 -38.50
N GLN A 44 9.49 -12.47 -38.57
CA GLN A 44 9.81 -11.61 -37.43
C GLN A 44 8.53 -11.39 -36.64
N GLU A 45 8.16 -12.37 -35.80
CA GLU A 45 7.59 -12.01 -34.49
C GLU A 45 8.67 -11.13 -33.84
N GLU A 46 8.45 -9.83 -33.83
CA GLU A 46 9.10 -8.94 -32.89
C GLU A 46 8.71 -9.49 -31.49
N THR A 47 9.57 -10.34 -30.93
CA THR A 47 9.58 -10.51 -29.49
C THR A 47 9.97 -9.14 -28.97
N GLU A 48 8.97 -8.33 -28.59
CA GLU A 48 9.26 -7.15 -27.77
C GLU A 48 10.24 -7.60 -26.69
N PRO A 49 11.32 -6.85 -26.44
CA PRO A 49 12.25 -7.21 -25.40
C PRO A 49 11.42 -7.38 -24.13
N LYS A 50 11.45 -8.57 -23.51
CA LYS A 50 10.78 -8.81 -22.23
C LYS A 50 11.22 -7.68 -21.32
N LYS A 51 10.30 -6.77 -20.99
CA LYS A 51 10.58 -5.71 -20.03
C LYS A 51 10.99 -6.41 -18.75
N GLU A 52 12.21 -6.17 -18.29
CA GLU A 52 12.70 -6.69 -17.02
C GLU A 52 11.90 -6.05 -15.88
N GLY A 53 11.75 -6.76 -14.78
CA GLY A 53 11.05 -6.30 -13.58
C GLY A 53 9.57 -6.64 -13.53
N PHE A 54 8.88 -6.01 -12.59
CA PHE A 54 7.43 -6.15 -12.42
C PHE A 54 6.71 -5.16 -13.35
N GLN A 55 5.70 -5.65 -14.06
CA GLN A 55 4.84 -4.86 -14.92
C GLN A 55 3.42 -4.94 -14.38
N PHE A 56 2.83 -3.80 -14.01
CA PHE A 56 1.49 -3.77 -13.44
C PHE A 56 0.48 -3.20 -14.43
N THR A 57 -0.69 -3.84 -14.48
CA THR A 57 -1.89 -3.33 -15.15
C THR A 57 -2.93 -3.04 -14.09
N ILE A 58 -3.36 -1.79 -13.98
CA ILE A 58 -4.42 -1.39 -13.04
C ILE A 58 -5.75 -1.97 -13.50
N ILE A 59 -6.42 -2.69 -12.60
CA ILE A 59 -7.78 -3.24 -12.79
C ILE A 59 -8.81 -2.23 -12.31
N LYS A 60 -8.57 -1.68 -11.11
CA LYS A 60 -9.45 -0.72 -10.46
C LYS A 60 -8.60 0.23 -9.62
N GLU A 61 -8.93 1.52 -9.66
CA GLU A 61 -8.33 2.55 -8.82
C GLU A 61 -9.40 3.53 -8.37
N ASN A 62 -9.37 3.89 -7.10
CA ASN A 62 -10.27 4.87 -6.51
C ASN A 62 -9.52 6.16 -6.18
N PRO A 63 -10.18 7.33 -6.24
CA PRO A 63 -9.54 8.60 -5.99
C PRO A 63 -8.91 8.69 -4.60
N ALA A 64 -7.71 9.25 -4.55
CA ALA A 64 -7.00 9.60 -3.32
C ALA A 64 -6.33 10.97 -3.50
N THR A 65 -6.13 11.68 -2.40
CA THR A 65 -5.40 12.94 -2.35
C THR A 65 -3.91 12.75 -2.63
N SER A 66 -3.14 13.82 -2.72
CA SER A 66 -1.69 13.78 -2.96
C SER A 66 -0.96 12.95 -1.90
N VAL A 67 0.20 12.39 -2.26
CA VAL A 67 1.10 11.71 -1.33
C VAL A 67 1.76 12.74 -0.41
N LYS A 68 1.75 12.47 0.89
CA LYS A 68 2.37 13.31 1.93
C LYS A 68 3.69 12.70 2.43
N ASP A 69 4.43 13.46 3.25
CA ASP A 69 5.70 13.03 3.83
C ASP A 69 5.64 13.09 5.37
N GLN A 70 5.44 11.95 6.02
CA GLN A 70 5.54 11.85 7.47
C GLN A 70 6.99 12.03 7.96
N TYR A 71 7.96 11.86 7.09
CA TYR A 71 9.39 11.89 7.34
C TYR A 71 9.78 11.04 8.58
N LYS A 72 10.34 11.64 9.64
CA LYS A 72 10.82 10.96 10.85
C LYS A 72 9.92 11.22 12.05
N SER A 73 8.60 11.08 11.87
CA SER A 73 7.62 11.36 12.94
C SER A 73 7.13 10.11 13.66
N GLY A 74 7.19 8.91 13.04
CA GLY A 74 6.58 7.70 13.59
C GLY A 74 5.05 7.73 13.63
N THR A 75 4.42 8.61 12.81
CA THR A 75 2.97 8.89 12.86
C THR A 75 2.22 8.41 11.62
N CYS A 76 2.70 7.33 10.98
CA CYS A 76 2.10 6.72 9.79
C CYS A 76 0.60 6.43 9.92
N TRP A 77 0.14 6.05 11.10
CA TRP A 77 -1.25 5.81 11.43
C TRP A 77 -2.15 7.05 11.19
N ALA A 78 -1.65 8.26 11.49
CA ALA A 78 -2.37 9.50 11.22
C ALA A 78 -2.41 9.81 9.72
N PHE A 79 -1.27 9.71 9.03
CA PHE A 79 -1.17 9.95 7.58
C PHE A 79 -2.03 9.01 6.77
N SER A 80 -1.99 7.71 7.08
CA SER A 80 -2.76 6.70 6.34
C SER A 80 -4.27 6.84 6.56
N THR A 81 -4.69 7.06 7.81
CA THR A 81 -6.11 7.17 8.12
C THR A 81 -6.71 8.48 7.60
N LEU A 82 -6.00 9.61 7.73
CA LEU A 82 -6.50 10.86 7.14
C LEU A 82 -6.55 10.77 5.62
N SER A 83 -5.56 10.15 4.97
CA SER A 83 -5.62 9.88 3.53
C SER A 83 -6.85 9.05 3.14
N PHE A 84 -7.21 8.04 3.95
CA PHE A 84 -8.43 7.26 3.77
C PHE A 84 -9.69 8.14 3.95
N LEU A 85 -9.78 8.96 4.99
CA LEU A 85 -10.92 9.86 5.23
C LEU A 85 -11.03 10.96 4.16
N GLU A 86 -9.92 11.47 3.65
CA GLU A 86 -9.88 12.38 2.51
C GLU A 86 -10.45 11.73 1.24
N SER A 87 -10.16 10.44 1.01
CA SER A 87 -10.77 9.67 -0.08
C SER A 87 -12.28 9.46 0.13
N GLU A 88 -12.75 9.31 1.36
CA GLU A 88 -14.18 9.26 1.68
C GLU A 88 -14.87 10.61 1.37
N LEU A 89 -14.20 11.74 1.62
CA LEU A 89 -14.70 13.06 1.23
C LEU A 89 -14.79 13.20 -0.30
N LEU A 90 -13.78 12.76 -1.03
CA LEU A 90 -13.82 12.69 -2.51
C LEU A 90 -14.96 11.80 -2.99
N ARG A 91 -15.09 10.60 -2.45
CA ARG A 91 -16.12 9.62 -2.82
C ARG A 91 -17.53 10.15 -2.59
N THR A 92 -17.76 10.88 -1.51
CA THR A 92 -19.07 11.45 -1.16
C THR A 92 -19.36 12.79 -1.84
N GLY A 93 -18.47 13.26 -2.73
CA GLY A 93 -18.65 14.50 -3.49
C GLY A 93 -18.48 15.79 -2.66
N LYS A 94 -17.84 15.68 -1.49
CA LYS A 94 -17.54 16.84 -0.64
C LYS A 94 -16.40 17.70 -1.20
N GLY A 95 -15.55 17.13 -2.05
CA GLY A 95 -14.36 17.76 -2.62
C GLY A 95 -13.07 17.26 -2.00
N GLU A 96 -11.97 17.86 -2.42
CA GLU A 96 -10.63 17.56 -1.94
C GLU A 96 -10.30 18.40 -0.71
N TYR A 97 -9.86 17.77 0.34
CA TYR A 97 -9.40 18.38 1.58
C TYR A 97 -8.02 17.85 1.93
N ASP A 98 -7.22 18.69 2.53
CA ASP A 98 -5.92 18.40 3.13
C ASP A 98 -6.06 18.56 4.64
N LEU A 99 -6.20 17.46 5.37
CA LEU A 99 -6.47 17.41 6.81
C LEU A 99 -5.15 17.31 7.59
N SER A 100 -5.10 18.00 8.74
CA SER A 100 -3.89 18.09 9.55
C SER A 100 -3.64 16.82 10.35
N GLU A 101 -2.60 16.07 9.98
CA GLU A 101 -2.08 14.94 10.76
C GLU A 101 -1.51 15.41 12.12
N ALA A 102 -0.83 16.52 12.11
CA ALA A 102 -0.21 17.08 13.31
C ALA A 102 -1.24 17.47 14.36
N PHE A 103 -2.43 17.92 13.97
CA PHE A 103 -3.54 18.19 14.90
C PHE A 103 -3.98 16.91 15.60
N ILE A 104 -4.15 15.83 14.85
CA ILE A 104 -4.51 14.52 15.39
C ILE A 104 -3.42 14.01 16.34
N VAL A 105 -2.18 13.99 15.89
CA VAL A 105 -1.03 13.50 16.65
C VAL A 105 -0.88 14.24 17.97
N ARG A 106 -0.94 15.59 17.95
CA ARG A 106 -0.83 16.39 19.16
C ARG A 106 -1.91 16.06 20.20
N ASN A 107 -3.15 15.94 19.75
CA ASN A 107 -4.25 15.61 20.66
C ASN A 107 -4.19 14.14 21.15
N ALA A 108 -3.75 13.22 20.30
CA ALA A 108 -3.48 11.84 20.71
C ALA A 108 -2.37 11.76 21.77
N TYR A 109 -1.30 12.55 21.64
CA TYR A 109 -0.23 12.60 22.65
C TYR A 109 -0.73 13.09 24.01
N ILE A 110 -1.69 14.02 24.06
CA ILE A 110 -2.33 14.44 25.32
C ILE A 110 -3.09 13.26 25.96
N GLU A 111 -3.89 12.54 25.17
CA GLU A 111 -4.67 11.41 25.66
C GLU A 111 -3.79 10.24 26.10
N LYS A 112 -2.74 9.95 25.33
CA LYS A 112 -1.73 8.96 25.71
C LYS A 112 -1.04 9.31 27.03
N ALA A 113 -0.64 10.57 27.20
CA ALA A 113 -0.01 11.03 28.43
C ALA A 113 -0.93 10.86 29.65
N ILE A 114 -2.19 11.24 29.53
CA ILE A 114 -3.19 11.07 30.58
C ILE A 114 -3.35 9.58 30.95
N ARG A 115 -3.44 8.72 29.94
CA ARG A 115 -3.57 7.28 30.14
C ARG A 115 -2.30 6.68 30.76
N TYR A 116 -1.11 7.03 30.24
CA TYR A 116 0.18 6.56 30.74
C TYR A 116 0.36 6.88 32.23
N VAL A 117 0.03 8.11 32.64
CA VAL A 117 0.10 8.52 34.06
C VAL A 117 -0.94 7.76 34.92
N ARG A 118 -2.17 7.58 34.39
CA ARG A 118 -3.21 6.80 35.12
C ARG A 118 -2.83 5.33 35.33
N PHE A 119 -2.16 4.74 34.33
CA PHE A 119 -1.65 3.37 34.39
C PHE A 119 -0.26 3.28 35.06
N GLN A 120 0.24 4.39 35.64
CA GLN A 120 1.50 4.44 36.38
C GLN A 120 2.69 3.92 35.57
N GLY A 121 2.74 4.27 34.25
CA GLY A 121 3.76 3.84 33.32
C GLY A 121 3.65 2.38 32.83
N LYS A 122 2.52 1.72 33.04
CA LYS A 122 2.32 0.31 32.65
C LYS A 122 1.55 0.12 31.34
N THR A 123 1.56 1.12 30.49
CA THR A 123 1.02 1.04 29.13
C THR A 123 2.03 1.60 28.13
N ASN A 124 1.84 1.30 26.84
CA ASN A 124 2.72 1.84 25.82
C ASN A 124 2.57 3.37 25.73
N PHE A 125 3.71 4.05 25.62
CA PHE A 125 3.79 5.48 25.29
C PHE A 125 4.85 5.69 24.23
N GLY A 126 4.45 6.13 23.04
CA GLY A 126 5.31 6.32 21.88
C GLY A 126 4.60 7.02 20.74
N ALA A 127 5.29 7.17 19.61
CA ALA A 127 4.78 7.86 18.43
C ALA A 127 3.68 7.07 17.70
N GLY A 128 3.71 5.72 17.75
CA GLY A 128 2.76 4.83 17.08
C GLY A 128 1.33 4.95 17.57
N GLY A 129 0.37 4.48 16.80
CA GLY A 129 -1.06 4.49 17.13
C GLY A 129 -1.86 3.73 16.09
N GLY A 130 -3.16 3.55 16.37
CA GLY A 130 -4.09 2.80 15.51
C GLY A 130 -5.07 3.70 14.75
N PHE A 131 -5.81 3.10 13.84
CA PHE A 131 -6.83 3.80 13.05
C PHE A 131 -7.97 4.35 13.92
N ARG A 132 -8.33 3.65 15.00
CA ARG A 132 -9.36 4.07 15.96
C ARG A 132 -9.00 5.35 16.70
N ASP A 133 -7.71 5.63 16.85
CA ASP A 133 -7.25 6.87 17.48
C ASP A 133 -7.78 8.10 16.75
N ILE A 134 -7.79 8.06 15.41
CA ILE A 134 -8.30 9.16 14.58
C ILE A 134 -9.79 9.38 14.86
N SER A 135 -10.57 8.31 14.87
CA SER A 135 -12.00 8.38 15.17
C SER A 135 -12.25 8.95 16.57
N TYR A 136 -11.48 8.51 17.56
CA TYR A 136 -11.55 9.00 18.92
C TYR A 136 -11.20 10.49 19.01
N ILE A 137 -10.09 10.90 18.40
CA ILE A 137 -9.62 12.29 18.42
C ILE A 137 -10.60 13.21 17.68
N ILE A 138 -11.07 12.85 16.48
CA ILE A 138 -12.04 13.66 15.73
C ILE A 138 -13.34 13.84 16.51
N LYS A 139 -13.86 12.79 17.14
CA LYS A 139 -15.06 12.88 17.98
C LYS A 139 -14.88 13.82 19.16
N LYS A 140 -13.71 13.81 19.77
CA LYS A 140 -13.44 14.57 21.01
C LYS A 140 -12.96 15.98 20.76
N TYR A 141 -12.09 16.20 19.77
CA TYR A 141 -11.38 17.45 19.53
C TYR A 141 -11.73 18.10 18.18
N GLY A 142 -12.35 17.36 17.27
CA GLY A 142 -12.57 17.80 15.90
C GLY A 142 -11.36 17.56 15.00
N ILE A 143 -11.27 18.37 13.94
CA ILE A 143 -10.19 18.33 12.95
C ILE A 143 -10.00 19.75 12.36
N VAL A 144 -8.83 20.03 11.83
CA VAL A 144 -8.53 21.27 11.10
C VAL A 144 -7.85 20.95 9.77
N PRO A 145 -7.89 21.87 8.78
CA PRO A 145 -7.07 21.74 7.58
C PRO A 145 -5.58 21.82 7.90
N GLU A 146 -4.73 21.17 7.10
CA GLU A 146 -3.26 21.26 7.20
C GLU A 146 -2.78 22.70 7.12
N SER A 147 -3.37 23.53 6.25
CA SER A 147 -3.03 24.95 6.12
C SER A 147 -3.27 25.80 7.39
N VAL A 148 -4.03 25.26 8.34
CA VAL A 148 -4.33 25.93 9.63
C VAL A 148 -3.37 25.48 10.73
N TYR A 149 -2.94 24.23 10.68
CA TYR A 149 -2.07 23.66 11.71
C TYR A 149 -1.15 22.59 11.13
N THR A 150 0.08 22.95 10.85
CA THR A 150 1.09 22.08 10.25
C THR A 150 1.90 21.27 11.27
N GLY A 151 1.89 21.69 12.55
CA GLY A 151 2.74 21.09 13.58
C GLY A 151 4.26 21.33 13.41
N LEU A 152 4.67 22.23 12.50
CA LEU A 152 6.07 22.55 12.21
C LEU A 152 6.49 23.82 12.94
N ASN A 153 6.68 23.76 14.27
CA ASN A 153 6.99 24.92 15.10
C ASN A 153 8.40 24.87 15.73
N TYR A 154 9.20 23.87 15.38
CA TYR A 154 10.53 23.64 15.99
C TYR A 154 11.71 23.90 15.05
N GLY A 155 11.51 24.76 14.03
CA GLY A 155 12.59 25.26 13.19
C GLY A 155 12.99 24.36 12.01
N THR A 156 12.19 23.36 11.68
CA THR A 156 12.35 22.54 10.46
C THR A 156 11.12 22.64 9.58
N ASP A 157 11.27 22.31 8.30
CA ASP A 157 10.20 22.19 7.31
C ASP A 157 9.71 20.74 7.15
N LYS A 158 10.14 19.83 8.03
CA LYS A 158 9.82 18.40 8.04
C LYS A 158 9.55 17.89 9.44
N HIS A 159 8.71 16.86 9.53
CA HIS A 159 8.40 16.21 10.81
C HIS A 159 9.56 15.36 11.33
N VAL A 160 10.30 15.87 12.31
CA VAL A 160 11.40 15.17 12.99
C VAL A 160 11.11 15.09 14.48
N HIS A 161 10.44 14.02 14.91
CA HIS A 161 9.87 13.92 16.27
C HIS A 161 10.77 13.25 17.30
N GLY A 162 11.96 12.72 16.90
CA GLY A 162 12.79 11.94 17.84
C GLY A 162 13.17 12.67 19.11
N GLU A 163 13.46 14.01 19.06
CA GLU A 163 13.71 14.82 20.26
C GLU A 163 12.41 15.02 21.05
N LEU A 164 11.32 15.36 20.39
CA LEU A 164 10.00 15.51 21.01
C LEU A 164 9.59 14.25 21.77
N ASP A 165 9.67 13.08 21.13
CA ASP A 165 9.30 11.80 21.72
C ASP A 165 10.13 11.47 22.97
N ALA A 166 11.44 11.73 22.90
CA ALA A 166 12.34 11.53 24.03
C ALA A 166 11.99 12.47 25.21
N VAL A 167 11.74 13.74 24.93
CA VAL A 167 11.37 14.74 25.96
C VAL A 167 10.03 14.40 26.59
N LEU A 168 9.02 14.06 25.79
CA LEU A 168 7.69 13.70 26.29
C LEU A 168 7.73 12.46 27.18
N THR A 169 8.46 11.43 26.77
CA THR A 169 8.63 10.20 27.57
C THR A 169 9.34 10.49 28.88
N ALA A 170 10.49 11.19 28.84
CA ALA A 170 11.26 11.53 30.03
C ALA A 170 10.44 12.38 31.03
N TYR A 171 9.66 13.35 30.53
CA TYR A 171 8.78 14.15 31.34
C TYR A 171 7.74 13.30 32.11
N LEU A 172 7.07 12.40 31.42
CA LEU A 172 6.04 11.54 32.03
C LEU A 172 6.66 10.54 33.01
N ASP A 173 7.81 9.98 32.70
CA ASP A 173 8.53 9.08 33.60
C ASP A 173 8.89 9.75 34.93
N GLU A 174 9.29 11.02 34.91
CA GLU A 174 9.58 11.76 36.15
C GLU A 174 8.28 12.15 36.89
N ILE A 175 7.19 12.44 36.18
CA ILE A 175 5.88 12.67 36.82
C ILE A 175 5.43 11.43 37.58
N ILE A 176 5.58 10.23 37.01
CA ILE A 176 5.19 8.97 37.68
C ILE A 176 6.03 8.69 38.95
N LYS A 177 7.31 9.05 38.93
CA LYS A 177 8.26 8.87 40.04
C LYS A 177 8.08 9.91 41.13
N ASN A 178 7.10 10.80 41.02
CA ASN A 178 6.88 11.94 41.94
C ASN A 178 7.11 11.58 43.41
N PRO A 179 8.08 12.22 44.08
CA PRO A 179 8.41 11.93 45.50
C PRO A 179 7.32 12.35 46.47
N ASN A 180 6.43 13.26 46.10
CA ASN A 180 5.37 13.81 46.95
C ASN A 180 4.18 12.85 47.13
N LYS A 181 4.16 11.71 46.39
CA LYS A 181 3.09 10.71 46.41
C LYS A 181 1.71 11.18 45.91
N GLU A 182 1.54 12.47 45.67
CA GLU A 182 0.34 13.09 45.14
C GLU A 182 0.70 13.98 43.97
N LEU A 183 -0.01 13.80 42.83
CA LEU A 183 0.23 14.61 41.64
C LEU A 183 -0.52 15.93 41.73
N SER A 184 0.16 17.03 41.41
CA SER A 184 -0.50 18.31 41.19
C SER A 184 -1.24 18.31 39.85
N THR A 185 -2.14 19.28 39.65
CA THR A 185 -2.78 19.49 38.35
C THR A 185 -1.87 20.16 37.31
N ALA A 186 -0.69 20.64 37.76
CA ALA A 186 0.26 21.37 36.89
C ALA A 186 0.96 20.50 35.86
N TRP A 187 1.12 19.20 36.12
CA TRP A 187 1.87 18.32 35.22
C TRP A 187 1.33 18.29 33.81
N LEU A 188 -0.02 18.25 33.64
CA LEU A 188 -0.65 18.22 32.33
C LEU A 188 -0.42 19.54 31.56
N ASN A 189 -0.49 20.68 32.26
CA ASN A 189 -0.21 21.99 31.66
C ASN A 189 1.27 22.09 31.23
N GLY A 190 2.21 21.54 32.02
CA GLY A 190 3.61 21.47 31.66
C GLY A 190 3.84 20.59 30.40
N TYR A 191 3.19 19.44 30.35
CA TYR A 191 3.21 18.55 29.20
C TYR A 191 2.66 19.24 27.92
N ILE A 192 1.49 19.88 28.03
CA ILE A 192 0.89 20.66 26.92
C ILE A 192 1.84 21.80 26.49
N GLY A 193 2.53 22.44 27.44
CA GLY A 193 3.52 23.48 27.13
C GLY A 193 4.69 22.97 26.28
N ILE A 194 5.14 21.71 26.50
CA ILE A 194 6.12 21.06 25.65
C ILE A 194 5.56 20.85 24.23
N LEU A 195 4.35 20.28 24.13
CA LEU A 195 3.70 20.12 22.81
C LEU A 195 3.52 21.44 22.07
N ASP A 196 3.15 22.51 22.77
CA ASP A 196 2.99 23.85 22.19
C ASP A 196 4.32 24.42 21.68
N ALA A 197 5.44 24.13 22.37
CA ALA A 197 6.78 24.56 21.94
C ALA A 197 7.22 23.86 20.64
N TYR A 198 6.96 22.55 20.52
CA TYR A 198 7.40 21.78 19.37
C TYR A 198 6.42 21.81 18.20
N LEU A 199 5.11 21.65 18.48
CA LEU A 199 4.09 21.48 17.44
C LEU A 199 3.25 22.76 17.22
N GLY A 200 3.41 23.75 18.08
CA GLY A 200 2.57 24.96 18.06
C GLY A 200 1.25 24.80 18.80
N LYS A 201 0.64 25.94 19.11
CA LYS A 201 -0.67 26.00 19.77
C LYS A 201 -1.78 25.69 18.76
N VAL A 202 -2.70 24.84 19.15
CA VAL A 202 -3.92 24.60 18.36
C VAL A 202 -4.82 25.85 18.42
N PRO A 203 -5.28 26.37 17.27
CA PRO A 203 -6.22 27.50 17.26
C PRO A 203 -7.58 27.05 17.79
N GLU A 204 -8.17 27.86 18.68
CA GLU A 204 -9.54 27.67 19.12
C GLU A 204 -10.54 27.90 18.00
N LYS A 205 -10.24 28.88 17.14
CA LYS A 205 -11.01 29.27 15.96
C LYS A 205 -10.09 29.58 14.79
N PHE A 206 -10.57 29.33 13.58
CA PHE A 206 -9.85 29.63 12.35
C PHE A 206 -10.81 29.97 11.21
N THR A 207 -10.31 30.67 10.19
CA THR A 207 -11.05 30.95 8.97
C THR A 207 -10.63 30.00 7.86
N TYR A 208 -11.58 29.31 7.25
CA TYR A 208 -11.36 28.46 6.09
C TYR A 208 -12.39 28.81 5.00
N ASN A 209 -11.92 29.13 3.78
CA ASN A 209 -12.77 29.56 2.66
C ASN A 209 -13.73 30.69 3.04
N GLY A 210 -13.25 31.69 3.81
CA GLY A 210 -14.02 32.86 4.21
C GLY A 210 -15.05 32.66 5.33
N LYS A 211 -15.11 31.48 5.93
CA LYS A 211 -16.00 31.16 7.03
C LYS A 211 -15.22 30.78 8.29
N GLU A 212 -15.69 31.27 9.46
CA GLU A 212 -15.11 30.94 10.75
C GLU A 212 -15.57 29.54 11.23
N TYR A 213 -14.65 28.78 11.76
CA TYR A 213 -14.86 27.45 12.35
C TYR A 213 -14.10 27.30 13.66
N THR A 214 -14.59 26.42 14.53
CA THR A 214 -13.78 25.69 15.52
C THR A 214 -13.41 24.33 14.94
N PRO A 215 -12.42 23.60 15.49
CA PRO A 215 -12.11 22.24 15.02
C PRO A 215 -13.33 21.30 15.02
N ILE A 216 -14.20 21.39 16.03
CA ILE A 216 -15.45 20.61 16.10
C ILE A 216 -16.43 20.98 15.00
N THR A 217 -16.66 22.28 14.77
CA THR A 217 -17.62 22.71 13.75
C THR A 217 -17.10 22.46 12.34
N PHE A 218 -15.79 22.39 12.16
CA PHE A 218 -15.20 22.00 10.88
C PHE A 218 -15.38 20.49 10.63
N ALA A 219 -15.16 19.63 11.63
CA ALA A 219 -15.46 18.19 11.54
C ALA A 219 -16.94 17.96 11.16
N GLN A 220 -17.86 18.70 11.78
CA GLN A 220 -19.29 18.64 11.44
C GLN A 220 -19.58 19.12 10.01
N PHE A 221 -18.90 20.17 9.55
CA PHE A 221 -19.02 20.67 8.18
C PHE A 221 -18.57 19.65 7.14
N LEU A 222 -17.50 18.91 7.41
CA LEU A 222 -17.03 17.84 6.54
C LEU A 222 -18.06 16.70 6.43
N GLY A 223 -18.87 16.49 7.48
CA GLY A 223 -19.94 15.49 7.50
C GLY A 223 -19.42 14.04 7.56
N LEU A 224 -18.20 13.83 8.04
CA LEU A 224 -17.64 12.53 8.33
C LEU A 224 -18.24 12.01 9.64
N ASN A 225 -19.00 10.92 9.57
CA ASN A 225 -19.47 10.24 10.78
C ASN A 225 -18.48 9.12 11.13
N MET A 226 -17.75 9.28 12.23
CA MET A 226 -16.73 8.31 12.66
C MET A 226 -17.31 6.94 13.06
N ASP A 227 -18.62 6.83 13.27
CA ASP A 227 -19.29 5.55 13.52
C ASP A 227 -19.52 4.73 12.26
N ASP A 228 -19.35 5.34 11.07
CA ASP A 228 -19.42 4.64 9.79
C ASP A 228 -18.15 3.85 9.47
N TYR A 229 -17.11 3.95 10.28
CA TYR A 229 -15.82 3.30 10.06
C TYR A 229 -15.53 2.26 11.13
N VAL A 230 -15.16 1.07 10.69
CA VAL A 230 -14.85 -0.06 11.57
C VAL A 230 -13.47 -0.61 11.27
N GLU A 231 -12.81 -1.09 12.31
CA GLU A 231 -11.53 -1.78 12.19
C GLU A 231 -11.74 -3.29 12.24
N ILE A 232 -11.06 -4.00 11.35
CA ILE A 232 -11.20 -5.44 11.13
C ILE A 232 -9.81 -6.06 11.12
N THR A 233 -9.70 -7.21 11.76
CA THR A 233 -8.50 -8.08 11.72
C THR A 233 -8.90 -9.53 11.47
N SER A 234 -7.90 -10.41 11.38
CA SER A 234 -8.10 -11.83 11.12
C SER A 234 -7.10 -12.68 11.89
N PHE A 235 -7.45 -13.09 13.11
CA PHE A 235 -6.64 -13.98 13.95
C PHE A 235 -7.50 -15.05 14.59
N ASN A 236 -6.97 -16.28 14.77
CA ASN A 236 -7.75 -17.41 15.25
C ASN A 236 -7.63 -17.67 16.76
N HIS A 237 -6.88 -16.85 17.50
CA HIS A 237 -6.80 -16.92 18.96
C HIS A 237 -8.02 -16.30 19.67
N HIS A 238 -8.88 -15.60 18.91
CA HIS A 238 -10.19 -15.13 19.34
C HIS A 238 -11.30 -15.61 18.39
N PRO A 239 -12.56 -15.71 18.85
CA PRO A 239 -13.69 -16.11 18.00
C PRO A 239 -13.86 -15.17 16.78
N PHE A 240 -14.18 -15.76 15.64
CA PHE A 240 -14.55 -14.98 14.47
C PHE A 240 -15.95 -14.40 14.61
N TYR A 241 -16.18 -13.25 13.95
CA TYR A 241 -17.38 -12.43 13.94
C TYR A 241 -17.74 -11.81 15.31
N GLU A 242 -16.77 -11.75 16.20
CA GLU A 242 -16.83 -11.05 17.47
C GLU A 242 -15.81 -9.92 17.52
N GLN A 243 -15.94 -9.06 18.52
CA GLN A 243 -14.97 -8.01 18.80
C GLN A 243 -14.05 -8.42 19.92
N PHE A 244 -12.77 -8.16 19.77
CA PHE A 244 -11.76 -8.34 20.82
C PHE A 244 -10.77 -7.17 20.81
N GLU A 245 -10.06 -6.99 21.90
CA GLU A 245 -8.95 -6.05 22.01
C GLU A 245 -7.74 -6.63 21.31
N LEU A 246 -7.32 -6.02 20.20
CA LEU A 246 -6.14 -6.47 19.45
C LEU A 246 -4.87 -6.18 20.27
N GLU A 247 -4.12 -7.24 20.56
CA GLU A 247 -2.94 -7.21 21.44
C GLU A 247 -1.70 -6.77 20.66
N ILE A 248 -1.68 -5.51 20.24
CA ILE A 248 -0.52 -4.84 19.63
C ILE A 248 -0.13 -3.61 20.49
N PRO A 249 1.18 -3.26 20.53
CA PRO A 249 1.64 -2.14 21.36
C PRO A 249 0.94 -0.81 21.07
N ASP A 250 0.58 -0.57 19.82
CA ASP A 250 -0.02 0.69 19.36
C ASP A 250 -1.52 0.79 19.63
N ASN A 251 -2.18 -0.28 20.10
CA ASN A 251 -3.55 -0.23 20.61
C ASN A 251 -3.60 0.31 22.05
N TRP A 252 -3.03 1.49 22.27
CA TRP A 252 -2.98 2.15 23.60
C TRP A 252 -4.36 2.55 24.13
N LEU A 253 -5.37 2.69 23.27
CA LEU A 253 -6.77 2.93 23.67
C LEU A 253 -7.45 1.68 24.22
N HIS A 254 -6.89 0.49 23.99
CA HIS A 254 -7.54 -0.80 24.27
C HIS A 254 -8.90 -0.95 23.57
N GLU A 255 -8.97 -0.39 22.36
CA GLU A 255 -10.15 -0.48 21.52
C GLU A 255 -10.33 -1.88 20.95
N LYS A 256 -11.59 -2.25 20.74
CA LYS A 256 -11.94 -3.54 20.16
C LYS A 256 -12.07 -3.42 18.66
N VAL A 257 -11.60 -4.44 17.98
CA VAL A 257 -11.68 -4.62 16.53
C VAL A 257 -12.54 -5.83 16.19
N TYR A 258 -13.16 -5.83 15.04
CA TYR A 258 -13.89 -7.01 14.54
C TYR A 258 -12.92 -8.06 14.02
N ASN A 259 -13.16 -9.32 14.39
CA ASN A 259 -12.37 -10.45 13.94
C ASN A 259 -13.13 -11.24 12.87
N VAL A 260 -12.52 -11.50 11.73
CA VAL A 260 -13.11 -12.30 10.65
C VAL A 260 -12.13 -13.35 10.14
N PRO A 261 -12.59 -14.45 9.50
CA PRO A 261 -11.68 -15.35 8.78
C PRO A 261 -10.87 -14.60 7.72
N LEU A 262 -9.65 -15.09 7.40
CA LEU A 262 -8.76 -14.49 6.41
C LEU A 262 -9.45 -14.24 5.06
N ASN A 263 -10.20 -15.22 4.57
CA ASN A 263 -10.91 -15.09 3.30
C ASN A 263 -11.95 -13.95 3.34
N ASP A 264 -12.67 -13.79 4.45
CA ASP A 264 -13.66 -12.72 4.62
C ASP A 264 -12.96 -11.35 4.67
N MET A 265 -11.78 -11.24 5.33
CA MET A 265 -11.00 -10.01 5.33
C MET A 265 -10.55 -9.62 3.91
N MET A 266 -10.06 -10.58 3.15
CA MET A 266 -9.65 -10.33 1.76
C MET A 266 -10.85 -9.98 0.86
N GLU A 267 -12.00 -10.62 1.06
CA GLU A 267 -13.24 -10.29 0.36
C GLU A 267 -13.70 -8.86 0.68
N ILE A 268 -13.57 -8.41 1.93
CA ILE A 268 -13.88 -7.04 2.32
C ILE A 268 -12.99 -6.04 1.57
N ILE A 269 -11.69 -6.28 1.50
CA ILE A 269 -10.74 -5.41 0.76
C ILE A 269 -11.13 -5.36 -0.73
N ASP A 270 -11.30 -6.52 -1.35
CA ASP A 270 -11.65 -6.64 -2.77
C ASP A 270 -13.00 -5.97 -3.05
N TYR A 271 -14.00 -6.19 -2.20
CA TYR A 271 -15.33 -5.59 -2.34
C TYR A 271 -15.28 -4.08 -2.16
N ALA A 272 -14.57 -3.57 -1.16
CA ALA A 272 -14.41 -2.14 -0.92
C ALA A 272 -13.84 -1.43 -2.17
N ILE A 273 -12.71 -1.91 -2.69
CA ILE A 273 -12.06 -1.29 -3.84
C ILE A 273 -12.94 -1.35 -5.09
N ASN A 274 -13.58 -2.50 -5.37
CA ASN A 274 -14.44 -2.66 -6.53
C ASN A 274 -15.71 -1.78 -6.48
N ASN A 275 -16.16 -1.40 -5.28
CA ASN A 275 -17.34 -0.55 -5.08
C ASN A 275 -17.03 0.93 -4.82
N GLY A 276 -15.81 1.39 -5.13
CA GLY A 276 -15.45 2.80 -5.08
C GLY A 276 -14.96 3.30 -3.72
N TYR A 277 -14.73 2.40 -2.76
CA TYR A 277 -14.13 2.72 -1.46
C TYR A 277 -12.62 2.44 -1.49
N THR A 278 -11.92 3.00 -0.50
CA THR A 278 -10.52 2.70 -0.23
C THR A 278 -10.39 2.01 1.13
N VAL A 279 -9.19 1.61 1.54
CA VAL A 279 -8.97 0.86 2.77
C VAL A 279 -7.74 1.42 3.48
N ALA A 280 -7.87 1.86 4.75
CA ALA A 280 -6.68 2.10 5.58
C ALA A 280 -6.13 0.74 6.02
N TRP A 281 -4.80 0.56 5.93
CA TRP A 281 -4.16 -0.74 6.03
C TRP A 281 -2.93 -0.69 6.94
N GLY A 282 -2.98 -1.46 8.03
CA GLY A 282 -1.86 -1.70 8.94
C GLY A 282 -1.14 -2.99 8.57
N SER A 283 0.18 -2.94 8.48
CA SER A 283 0.99 -4.06 8.01
C SER A 283 2.40 -4.04 8.57
N ASP A 284 2.99 -5.22 8.69
CA ASP A 284 4.42 -5.39 8.86
C ASP A 284 5.14 -5.10 7.52
N VAL A 285 6.05 -4.13 7.54
CA VAL A 285 6.91 -3.75 6.40
C VAL A 285 8.39 -4.05 6.66
N SER A 286 8.73 -4.62 7.80
CA SER A 286 10.08 -5.10 8.13
C SER A 286 10.47 -6.37 7.38
N GLU A 287 9.53 -6.95 6.62
CA GLU A 287 9.66 -8.13 5.77
C GLU A 287 10.70 -7.96 4.67
N LYS A 288 11.54 -9.00 4.44
CA LYS A 288 12.56 -8.98 3.38
C LYS A 288 12.01 -8.76 1.98
N GLY A 289 10.78 -9.18 1.74
CA GLY A 289 10.09 -9.01 0.46
C GLY A 289 9.46 -7.64 0.26
N PHE A 290 9.45 -6.77 1.28
CA PHE A 290 9.10 -5.36 1.12
C PHE A 290 10.28 -4.60 0.51
N LYS A 291 10.19 -4.25 -0.76
CA LYS A 291 11.24 -3.57 -1.54
C LYS A 291 10.77 -2.21 -2.03
N TRP A 292 10.82 -1.22 -1.14
CA TRP A 292 10.44 0.15 -1.47
C TRP A 292 11.12 0.69 -2.73
N SER A 293 12.43 0.43 -2.90
CA SER A 293 13.21 0.87 -4.06
C SER A 293 12.73 0.26 -5.38
N LYS A 294 12.03 -0.87 -5.35
CA LYS A 294 11.39 -1.53 -6.49
C LYS A 294 9.88 -1.28 -6.56
N GLY A 295 9.31 -0.63 -5.54
CA GLY A 295 7.89 -0.37 -5.42
C GLY A 295 7.02 -1.62 -5.31
N ILE A 296 7.52 -2.67 -4.66
CA ILE A 296 6.82 -3.94 -4.49
C ILE A 296 6.91 -4.47 -3.07
N ALA A 297 5.89 -5.25 -2.69
CA ALA A 297 5.87 -6.04 -1.47
C ALA A 297 5.34 -7.44 -1.80
N VAL A 298 6.15 -8.47 -1.57
CA VAL A 298 5.87 -9.87 -1.90
C VAL A 298 6.36 -10.80 -0.79
N VAL A 299 5.85 -12.02 -0.72
CA VAL A 299 6.30 -13.07 0.22
C VAL A 299 6.77 -14.30 -0.56
N PRO A 300 8.02 -14.32 -1.05
CA PRO A 300 8.54 -15.41 -1.85
C PRO A 300 8.41 -16.77 -1.13
N ASP A 301 8.07 -17.79 -1.90
CA ASP A 301 8.16 -19.18 -1.43
C ASP A 301 9.64 -19.56 -1.33
N GLU A 302 10.14 -19.72 -0.10
CA GLU A 302 11.53 -20.11 0.16
C GLU A 302 11.77 -21.62 -0.02
N THR A 303 10.70 -22.39 -0.24
CA THR A 303 10.86 -23.81 -0.61
C THR A 303 11.47 -23.89 -2.00
N LEU A 304 12.17 -24.99 -2.28
CA LEU A 304 12.88 -25.17 -3.55
C LEU A 304 11.98 -24.83 -4.74
N PRO A 305 12.40 -23.90 -5.63
CA PRO A 305 11.73 -23.76 -6.89
C PRO A 305 11.72 -25.11 -7.62
N ASP A 306 10.71 -25.35 -8.46
CA ASP A 306 10.60 -26.54 -9.31
C ASP A 306 11.74 -26.56 -10.35
N LEU A 307 12.99 -26.58 -9.87
CA LEU A 307 14.19 -26.62 -10.68
C LEU A 307 14.49 -28.05 -11.07
N THR A 308 14.85 -28.25 -12.33
CA THR A 308 15.22 -29.56 -12.88
C THR A 308 16.63 -29.52 -13.47
N GLY A 309 17.27 -30.69 -13.53
CA GLY A 309 18.58 -30.85 -14.18
C GLY A 309 19.68 -29.96 -13.59
N THR A 310 20.46 -29.31 -14.46
CA THR A 310 21.64 -28.50 -14.10
C THR A 310 21.32 -27.30 -13.21
N GLU A 311 20.12 -26.74 -13.31
CA GLU A 311 19.69 -25.60 -12.49
C GLU A 311 19.48 -26.04 -11.04
N LYS A 312 18.86 -27.21 -10.83
CA LYS A 312 18.70 -27.81 -9.49
C LYS A 312 20.07 -28.08 -8.85
N GLU A 313 20.99 -28.67 -9.59
CA GLU A 313 22.35 -28.94 -9.09
C GLU A 313 23.12 -27.67 -8.71
N ARG A 314 22.95 -26.58 -9.48
CA ARG A 314 23.54 -25.27 -9.14
C ARG A 314 22.96 -24.72 -7.86
N TRP A 315 21.63 -24.77 -7.74
CA TRP A 315 20.91 -24.29 -6.56
C TRP A 315 21.31 -25.04 -5.29
N GLU A 316 21.41 -26.38 -5.36
CA GLU A 316 21.81 -27.23 -4.24
C GLU A 316 23.24 -26.92 -3.73
N LYS A 317 24.11 -26.40 -4.60
CA LYS A 317 25.49 -26.00 -4.25
C LYS A 317 25.58 -24.62 -3.60
N LEU A 318 24.54 -23.80 -3.66
CA LEU A 318 24.52 -22.46 -3.04
C LEU A 318 24.43 -22.57 -1.52
N THR A 319 25.13 -21.66 -0.84
CA THR A 319 24.92 -21.44 0.59
C THR A 319 23.52 -20.85 0.85
N GLU A 320 23.01 -20.98 2.06
CA GLU A 320 21.71 -20.41 2.43
C GLU A 320 21.67 -18.89 2.21
N ALA A 321 22.78 -18.17 2.47
CA ALA A 321 22.89 -16.74 2.23
C ALA A 321 22.77 -16.39 0.73
N GLU A 322 23.38 -17.19 -0.16
CA GLU A 322 23.28 -17.01 -1.61
C GLU A 322 21.88 -17.33 -2.13
N LYS A 323 21.24 -18.39 -1.62
CA LYS A 323 19.84 -18.71 -1.94
C LYS A 323 18.91 -17.56 -1.54
N GLN A 324 19.04 -17.07 -0.31
CA GLN A 324 18.28 -15.92 0.18
C GLN A 324 18.49 -14.68 -0.68
N LYS A 325 19.73 -14.36 -1.03
CA LYS A 325 20.05 -13.24 -1.93
C LYS A 325 19.38 -13.38 -3.28
N GLN A 326 19.35 -14.59 -3.84
CA GLN A 326 18.74 -14.86 -5.14
C GLN A 326 17.21 -14.80 -5.08
N ILE A 327 16.56 -15.40 -4.06
CA ILE A 327 15.12 -15.35 -3.84
C ILE A 327 14.65 -13.89 -3.70
N TYR A 328 15.36 -13.10 -2.89
CA TYR A 328 15.00 -11.72 -2.58
C TYR A 328 15.64 -10.67 -3.50
N SER A 329 16.23 -11.08 -4.65
CA SER A 329 16.62 -10.13 -5.70
C SER A 329 15.42 -9.43 -6.28
N LEU A 330 14.32 -10.17 -6.48
CA LEU A 330 13.02 -9.68 -6.96
C LEU A 330 13.13 -8.86 -8.26
N ASP A 331 13.93 -9.38 -9.20
CA ASP A 331 14.11 -8.76 -10.51
C ASP A 331 12.96 -9.11 -11.48
N ALA A 332 12.12 -10.07 -11.11
CA ALA A 332 10.90 -10.49 -11.80
C ALA A 332 9.90 -11.08 -10.80
N PRO A 333 8.62 -11.24 -11.17
CA PRO A 333 7.64 -11.94 -10.33
C PRO A 333 8.12 -13.35 -9.95
N VAL A 334 7.97 -13.66 -8.68
CA VAL A 334 8.39 -14.94 -8.08
C VAL A 334 7.17 -15.73 -7.62
N LYS A 335 7.35 -17.03 -7.44
CA LYS A 335 6.35 -17.85 -6.76
C LYS A 335 6.28 -17.40 -5.30
N GLU A 336 5.08 -17.18 -4.80
CA GLU A 336 4.85 -16.75 -3.42
C GLU A 336 4.28 -17.86 -2.55
N LYS A 337 4.43 -17.71 -1.23
CA LYS A 337 3.86 -18.63 -0.23
C LYS A 337 2.34 -18.67 -0.36
N VAL A 338 1.77 -19.83 -0.13
CA VAL A 338 0.32 -20.00 0.06
C VAL A 338 0.01 -19.66 1.51
N ILE A 339 -0.74 -18.60 1.72
CA ILE A 339 -1.04 -18.12 3.07
C ILE A 339 -2.32 -18.79 3.60
N THR A 340 -2.21 -19.36 4.79
CA THR A 340 -3.34 -19.92 5.53
C THR A 340 -3.60 -19.12 6.79
N GLN A 341 -4.78 -19.30 7.37
CA GLN A 341 -5.13 -18.68 8.65
C GLN A 341 -4.15 -19.05 9.76
N GLU A 342 -3.70 -20.33 9.78
CA GLU A 342 -2.74 -20.85 10.76
C GLU A 342 -1.36 -20.24 10.57
N LEU A 343 -0.86 -20.16 9.32
CA LEU A 343 0.43 -19.55 9.03
C LEU A 343 0.46 -18.07 9.46
N ARG A 344 -0.63 -17.36 9.20
CA ARG A 344 -0.81 -15.97 9.64
C ARG A 344 -0.79 -15.86 11.17
N GLN A 345 -1.51 -16.74 11.89
CA GLN A 345 -1.53 -16.74 13.35
C GLN A 345 -0.13 -17.04 13.93
N ILE A 346 0.55 -18.07 13.41
CA ILE A 346 1.91 -18.40 13.86
C ILE A 346 2.86 -17.21 13.69
N ALA A 347 2.73 -16.46 12.58
CA ALA A 347 3.58 -15.30 12.33
C ALA A 347 3.32 -14.15 13.31
N PHE A 348 2.08 -13.94 13.72
CA PHE A 348 1.71 -12.97 14.75
C PHE A 348 2.24 -13.40 16.13
N ASP A 349 2.02 -14.65 16.51
CA ASP A 349 2.41 -15.18 17.83
C ASP A 349 3.93 -15.22 18.04
N ASN A 350 4.70 -15.42 16.97
CA ASN A 350 6.16 -15.54 17.04
C ASN A 350 6.92 -14.27 16.62
N TYR A 351 6.22 -13.14 16.42
CA TYR A 351 6.77 -11.84 16.00
C TYR A 351 7.41 -11.86 14.59
N SER A 352 7.06 -12.82 13.72
CA SER A 352 7.39 -12.75 12.30
C SER A 352 6.49 -11.78 11.53
N THR A 353 5.38 -11.36 12.16
CA THR A 353 4.53 -10.27 11.72
C THR A 353 4.30 -9.36 12.91
N THR A 354 4.71 -8.10 12.80
CA THR A 354 4.61 -7.07 13.83
C THR A 354 3.78 -5.89 13.34
N ASP A 355 3.41 -5.00 14.25
CA ASP A 355 2.69 -3.77 13.93
C ASP A 355 3.69 -2.67 13.64
N ASP A 356 3.95 -2.42 12.34
CA ASP A 356 5.04 -1.55 11.92
C ASP A 356 4.58 -0.27 11.24
N HIS A 357 3.58 -0.36 10.33
CA HIS A 357 3.29 0.75 9.43
C HIS A 357 1.83 0.81 8.98
N GLY A 358 1.27 2.02 9.04
CA GLY A 358 -0.05 2.33 8.48
C GLY A 358 0.05 2.91 7.07
N MET A 359 -0.77 2.40 6.13
CA MET A 359 -0.78 2.76 4.72
C MET A 359 -2.22 2.82 4.18
N HIS A 360 -2.38 3.10 2.89
CA HIS A 360 -3.69 3.30 2.29
C HIS A 360 -3.83 2.53 0.96
N ILE A 361 -4.65 1.48 0.92
CA ILE A 361 -4.96 0.73 -0.31
C ILE A 361 -5.98 1.53 -1.12
N THR A 362 -5.60 1.88 -2.37
CA THR A 362 -6.41 2.69 -3.28
C THR A 362 -6.86 1.95 -4.54
N GLY A 363 -6.27 0.79 -4.84
CA GLY A 363 -6.59 0.10 -6.08
C GLY A 363 -6.18 -1.37 -6.09
N ILE A 364 -6.59 -2.04 -7.15
CA ILE A 364 -6.24 -3.42 -7.49
C ILE A 364 -5.54 -3.41 -8.86
N ALA A 365 -4.47 -4.17 -8.97
CA ALA A 365 -3.70 -4.37 -10.18
C ALA A 365 -3.40 -5.86 -10.40
N LYS A 366 -2.87 -6.20 -11.55
CA LYS A 366 -2.27 -7.50 -11.83
C LYS A 366 -0.89 -7.32 -12.44
N ASP A 367 0.02 -8.25 -12.14
CA ASP A 367 1.30 -8.33 -12.79
C ASP A 367 1.20 -8.95 -14.20
N GLN A 368 2.33 -9.08 -14.91
CA GLN A 368 2.41 -9.68 -16.25
C GLN A 368 2.05 -11.18 -16.28
N ASN A 369 2.03 -11.86 -15.12
CA ASN A 369 1.64 -13.27 -14.97
C ASN A 369 0.17 -13.43 -14.57
N GLY A 370 -0.54 -12.31 -14.31
CA GLY A 370 -1.94 -12.30 -13.88
C GLY A 370 -2.13 -12.39 -12.35
N ASN A 371 -1.07 -12.38 -11.56
CA ASN A 371 -1.16 -12.36 -10.10
C ASN A 371 -1.75 -11.03 -9.61
N ILE A 372 -2.57 -11.07 -8.58
CA ILE A 372 -3.26 -9.90 -8.03
C ILE A 372 -2.36 -9.16 -7.05
N TYR A 373 -2.36 -7.83 -7.19
CA TYR A 373 -1.68 -6.88 -6.33
C TYR A 373 -2.63 -5.76 -5.93
N TYR A 374 -2.37 -5.16 -4.77
CA TYR A 374 -3.03 -3.95 -4.32
C TYR A 374 -2.12 -2.74 -4.54
N LYS A 375 -2.68 -1.66 -5.13
CA LYS A 375 -1.97 -0.38 -5.23
C LYS A 375 -2.09 0.34 -3.90
N VAL A 376 -0.97 0.63 -3.28
CA VAL A 376 -0.88 1.18 -1.93
C VAL A 376 -0.23 2.54 -1.97
N LYS A 377 -0.90 3.55 -1.42
CA LYS A 377 -0.38 4.89 -1.17
C LYS A 377 0.39 4.88 0.15
N ASN A 378 1.64 5.29 0.10
CA ASN A 378 2.51 5.45 1.26
C ASN A 378 2.60 6.94 1.68
N SER A 379 3.22 7.20 2.82
CA SER A 379 3.45 8.53 3.40
C SER A 379 4.94 8.90 3.49
N TRP A 380 5.74 8.46 2.50
CA TRP A 380 7.18 8.68 2.44
C TRP A 380 7.59 9.59 1.28
N ASN A 381 6.82 10.67 1.05
CA ASN A 381 6.98 11.61 -0.06
C ASN A 381 6.71 10.99 -1.44
N VAL A 382 6.68 11.84 -2.46
CA VAL A 382 6.57 11.43 -3.88
C VAL A 382 7.92 10.86 -4.33
N MET A 383 8.22 9.64 -3.89
CA MET A 383 9.47 8.92 -4.13
C MET A 383 9.19 7.49 -4.61
N GLY A 384 10.27 6.81 -5.01
CA GLY A 384 10.16 5.44 -5.52
C GLY A 384 9.68 5.39 -6.97
N PRO A 385 9.57 4.18 -7.56
CA PRO A 385 9.27 4.00 -8.98
C PRO A 385 7.82 4.32 -9.38
N TYR A 386 6.93 4.53 -8.40
CA TYR A 386 5.51 4.80 -8.60
C TYR A 386 5.02 6.03 -7.81
N ASP A 387 5.84 7.08 -7.72
CA ASP A 387 5.48 8.40 -7.18
C ASP A 387 4.83 8.34 -5.78
N GLY A 388 5.47 7.60 -4.86
CA GLY A 388 4.99 7.44 -3.48
C GLY A 388 3.99 6.29 -3.28
N TYR A 389 3.70 5.53 -4.34
CA TYR A 389 2.92 4.29 -4.27
C TYR A 389 3.82 3.06 -4.42
N PHE A 390 3.28 1.91 -4.09
CA PHE A 390 3.86 0.61 -4.38
C PHE A 390 2.75 -0.43 -4.58
N PHE A 391 3.15 -1.64 -4.99
CA PHE A 391 2.23 -2.74 -5.22
C PHE A 391 2.52 -3.87 -4.24
N ALA A 392 1.55 -4.19 -3.38
CA ALA A 392 1.60 -5.33 -2.48
C ALA A 392 0.87 -6.51 -3.09
N SER A 393 1.50 -7.65 -3.17
CA SER A 393 0.86 -8.87 -3.65
C SER A 393 -0.29 -9.30 -2.72
N LYS A 394 -1.26 -10.02 -3.26
CA LYS A 394 -2.34 -10.57 -2.43
C LYS A 394 -1.80 -11.46 -1.31
N PRO A 395 -0.84 -12.37 -1.52
CA PRO A 395 -0.20 -13.14 -0.44
C PRO A 395 0.49 -12.27 0.61
N PHE A 396 1.13 -11.15 0.22
CA PHE A 396 1.72 -10.23 1.19
C PHE A 396 0.65 -9.61 2.09
N VAL A 397 -0.44 -9.12 1.52
CA VAL A 397 -1.55 -8.55 2.27
C VAL A 397 -2.21 -9.60 3.16
N GLU A 398 -2.43 -10.82 2.66
CA GLU A 398 -2.93 -11.94 3.45
C GLU A 398 -2.04 -12.24 4.66
N TYR A 399 -0.72 -12.19 4.50
CA TYR A 399 0.24 -12.60 5.51
C TYR A 399 0.56 -11.52 6.54
N LYS A 400 0.77 -10.28 6.08
CA LYS A 400 1.39 -9.20 6.85
C LYS A 400 0.41 -8.15 7.40
N THR A 401 -0.87 -8.24 7.09
CA THR A 401 -1.88 -7.31 7.63
C THR A 401 -2.06 -7.49 9.12
N THR A 402 -1.90 -6.44 9.93
CA THR A 402 -2.29 -6.41 11.34
C THR A 402 -3.76 -6.02 11.49
N GLY A 403 -4.23 -5.05 10.71
CA GLY A 403 -5.63 -4.63 10.69
C GLY A 403 -5.95 -3.76 9.48
N ILE A 404 -7.23 -3.59 9.20
CA ILE A 404 -7.75 -2.68 8.19
C ILE A 404 -8.86 -1.82 8.79
N MET A 405 -8.97 -0.56 8.33
CA MET A 405 -10.17 0.24 8.58
C MET A 405 -10.93 0.45 7.28
N VAL A 406 -12.24 0.24 7.33
CA VAL A 406 -13.15 0.35 6.19
C VAL A 406 -14.44 1.07 6.58
N ASN A 407 -15.12 1.62 5.59
CA ASN A 407 -16.50 2.08 5.76
C ASN A 407 -17.43 0.86 5.90
N VAL A 408 -18.36 0.87 6.86
CA VAL A 408 -19.33 -0.22 7.09
C VAL A 408 -20.08 -0.61 5.82
N ASN A 409 -20.40 0.38 4.97
CA ASN A 409 -21.10 0.13 3.71
C ASN A 409 -20.24 -0.55 2.63
N SER A 410 -18.92 -0.60 2.82
CA SER A 410 -17.99 -1.32 1.96
C SER A 410 -17.77 -2.77 2.35
N ILE A 411 -18.50 -3.28 3.34
CA ILE A 411 -18.45 -4.69 3.76
C ILE A 411 -19.56 -5.47 3.03
N PRO A 412 -19.26 -6.65 2.43
CA PRO A 412 -20.27 -7.53 1.85
C PRO A 412 -21.44 -7.80 2.81
N LYS A 413 -22.67 -7.80 2.30
CA LYS A 413 -23.88 -7.84 3.14
C LYS A 413 -23.97 -9.05 4.06
N ASP A 414 -23.51 -10.20 3.63
CA ASP A 414 -23.50 -11.43 4.42
C ASP A 414 -22.48 -11.38 5.55
N ILE A 415 -21.28 -10.84 5.30
CA ILE A 415 -20.24 -10.63 6.32
C ILE A 415 -20.73 -9.57 7.33
N ARG A 416 -21.28 -8.44 6.83
CA ARG A 416 -21.82 -7.39 7.69
C ARG A 416 -22.90 -7.93 8.63
N LYS A 417 -23.78 -8.78 8.13
CA LYS A 417 -24.82 -9.44 8.95
C LYS A 417 -24.21 -10.34 10.04
N LYS A 418 -23.14 -11.10 9.73
CA LYS A 418 -22.45 -11.93 10.72
C LYS A 418 -21.77 -11.08 11.82
N LEU A 419 -21.31 -9.86 11.47
CA LEU A 419 -20.71 -8.91 12.39
C LEU A 419 -21.73 -8.11 13.22
N GLY A 420 -23.01 -8.21 12.92
CA GLY A 420 -24.07 -7.43 13.59
C GLY A 420 -24.08 -5.94 13.20
N LEU A 421 -23.60 -5.61 12.00
CA LEU A 421 -23.48 -4.26 11.45
C LEU A 421 -24.57 -3.93 10.44
#